data_df000c86d8ca78758cefd1d530db9265
#
_entry.id   df000c86d8ca78758cefd1d530db9265
#
_cell.length_a   1.000
_cell.length_b   1.000
_cell.length_c   1.000
_cell.angle_alpha   90.00
_cell.angle_beta   90.00
_cell.angle_gamma   90.00
#
_symmetry.space_group_name_H-M   'P 1'
#
loop_
_entity.id
_entity.type
_entity.pdbx_description
1 polymer ?
#
loop_
_entity_poly.entity_id
_entity_poly.type
_entity_poly.pdbx_seq_one_letter_code
_entity_poly.pdbx_strand_id
1 'polypeptide(L)'
;VHGHLRESTCIRCYTIYPADATADAVLEREEVPLCPSCGGVLKPNIIMFGEMLPVRVLNNAKREVRNCDVIIAIGSSLEVAPVGDLPMLAKSLGAKFIIINLGQTYADSFADVVIHADVVDVLPKIAAAFA
;
A
#
# COMPACT_ATOMS: atom_id res chain seq x y z
N VAL A 1 2.88 3.53 0.74
CA VAL A 1 3.69 4.11 -0.33
C VAL A 1 2.91 4.35 -1.62
N HIS A 2 1.85 3.60 -1.86
CA HIS A 2 1.00 3.78 -3.05
C HIS A 2 -0.19 4.72 -2.80
N GLY A 3 -0.23 5.39 -1.64
CA GLY A 3 -1.28 6.34 -1.28
C GLY A 3 -2.57 5.69 -0.79
N HIS A 4 -3.65 6.44 -0.86
CA HIS A 4 -4.97 6.03 -0.37
C HIS A 4 -6.10 6.81 -1.05
N LEU A 5 -7.34 6.31 -0.90
CA LEU A 5 -8.56 6.91 -1.46
C LEU A 5 -9.30 7.85 -0.50
N ARG A 6 -8.76 8.16 0.67
CA ARG A 6 -9.45 9.01 1.67
C ARG A 6 -9.41 10.50 1.36
N GLU A 7 -8.53 10.90 0.45
CA GLU A 7 -8.32 12.29 0.07
C GLU A 7 -8.07 12.40 -1.42
N SER A 8 -8.36 13.59 -1.96
CA SER A 8 -8.01 14.01 -3.31
C SER A 8 -7.25 15.32 -3.26
N THR A 9 -6.26 15.47 -4.12
CA THR A 9 -5.45 16.69 -4.24
C THR A 9 -5.70 17.37 -5.58
N CYS A 10 -5.91 18.68 -5.55
CA CYS A 10 -5.95 19.47 -6.77
C CYS A 10 -4.57 19.48 -7.45
N ILE A 11 -4.51 19.06 -8.71
CA ILE A 11 -3.26 19.04 -9.48
C ILE A 11 -2.73 20.43 -9.84
N ARG A 12 -3.54 21.49 -9.63
CA ARG A 12 -3.20 22.88 -9.97
C ARG A 12 -2.78 23.71 -8.77
N CYS A 13 -3.56 23.70 -7.68
CA CYS A 13 -3.30 24.52 -6.49
C CYS A 13 -2.86 23.70 -5.28
N TYR A 14 -2.77 22.38 -5.41
CA TYR A 14 -2.33 21.43 -4.38
C TYR A 14 -3.19 21.41 -3.11
N THR A 15 -4.37 22.04 -3.11
CA THR A 15 -5.31 21.95 -1.99
C THR A 15 -5.86 20.54 -1.88
N ILE A 16 -5.89 20.02 -0.64
CA ILE A 16 -6.36 18.66 -0.33
C ILE A 16 -7.82 18.75 0.12
N TYR A 17 -8.62 17.81 -0.35
CA TYR A 17 -10.04 17.67 -0.01
C TYR A 17 -10.32 16.23 0.45
N PRO A 18 -11.30 16.02 1.36
CA PRO A 18 -11.80 14.68 1.66
C PRO A 18 -12.32 14.00 0.39
N ALA A 19 -12.14 12.67 0.29
CA ALA A 19 -12.55 11.92 -0.89
C ALA A 19 -14.06 11.95 -1.14
N ASP A 20 -14.88 12.05 -0.07
CA ASP A 20 -16.35 12.14 -0.17
C ASP A 20 -16.79 13.31 -1.06
N ALA A 21 -16.06 14.44 -1.00
CA ALA A 21 -16.33 15.60 -1.84
C ALA A 21 -16.12 15.34 -3.36
N THR A 22 -15.43 14.26 -3.72
CA THR A 22 -15.13 13.91 -5.10
C THR A 22 -15.78 12.60 -5.55
N ALA A 23 -16.15 11.73 -4.60
CA ALA A 23 -16.73 10.42 -4.88
C ALA A 23 -18.04 10.53 -5.66
N ASP A 24 -18.96 11.41 -5.22
CA ASP A 24 -20.26 11.62 -5.87
C ASP A 24 -20.12 12.11 -7.33
N ALA A 25 -19.12 12.95 -7.60
CA ALA A 25 -18.87 13.41 -8.96
C ALA A 25 -18.51 12.25 -9.88
N VAL A 26 -17.65 11.35 -9.40
CA VAL A 26 -17.14 10.23 -10.20
C VAL A 26 -18.14 9.08 -10.26
N LEU A 27 -18.70 8.67 -9.09
CA LEU A 27 -19.50 7.44 -9.00
C LEU A 27 -20.94 7.62 -9.44
N GLU A 28 -21.53 8.80 -9.18
CA GLU A 28 -22.95 9.06 -9.46
C GLU A 28 -23.16 9.86 -10.75
N ARG A 29 -22.25 10.80 -11.04
CA ARG A 29 -22.42 11.68 -12.22
C ARG A 29 -21.47 11.37 -13.36
N GLU A 30 -20.50 10.46 -13.18
CA GLU A 30 -19.45 10.15 -14.18
C GLU A 30 -18.68 11.38 -14.65
N GLU A 31 -18.53 12.38 -13.77
CA GLU A 31 -17.87 13.65 -14.05
C GLU A 31 -16.46 13.71 -13.46
N VAL A 32 -15.58 14.46 -14.11
CA VAL A 32 -14.27 14.77 -13.56
C VAL A 32 -14.42 15.76 -12.40
N PRO A 33 -14.03 15.42 -11.17
CA PRO A 33 -14.19 16.31 -10.03
C PRO A 33 -13.27 17.52 -10.15
N LEU A 34 -13.82 18.72 -9.97
CA LEU A 34 -13.09 19.98 -10.07
C LEU A 34 -12.90 20.62 -8.69
N CYS A 35 -11.77 21.27 -8.54
CA CYS A 35 -11.40 22.00 -7.33
C CYS A 35 -12.30 23.21 -7.12
N PRO A 36 -13.00 23.32 -5.97
CA PRO A 36 -13.84 24.48 -5.67
C PRO A 36 -13.08 25.81 -5.60
N SER A 37 -11.77 25.75 -5.27
CA SER A 37 -10.97 26.97 -5.12
C SER A 37 -10.40 27.51 -6.43
N CYS A 38 -10.08 26.66 -7.41
CA CYS A 38 -9.40 27.13 -8.62
C CYS A 38 -9.86 26.50 -9.94
N GLY A 39 -10.87 25.60 -9.90
CA GLY A 39 -11.36 24.87 -11.07
C GLY A 39 -10.38 23.82 -11.66
N GLY A 40 -9.27 23.57 -11.00
CA GLY A 40 -8.34 22.49 -11.42
C GLY A 40 -8.92 21.11 -11.13
N VAL A 41 -8.40 20.08 -11.79
CA VAL A 41 -8.84 18.69 -11.57
C VAL A 41 -8.43 18.20 -10.19
N LEU A 42 -9.32 17.49 -9.51
CA LEU A 42 -9.03 16.77 -8.26
C LEU A 42 -8.62 15.33 -8.60
N LYS A 43 -7.43 14.93 -8.16
CA LYS A 43 -6.90 13.58 -8.33
C LYS A 43 -6.88 12.88 -6.96
N PRO A 44 -7.39 11.64 -6.87
CA PRO A 44 -7.24 10.83 -5.65
C PRO A 44 -5.76 10.68 -5.26
N ASN A 45 -5.50 10.64 -3.95
CA ASN A 45 -4.13 10.50 -3.42
C ASN A 45 -3.60 9.06 -3.55
N ILE A 46 -3.82 8.45 -4.72
CA ILE A 46 -3.24 7.16 -5.13
C ILE A 46 -2.10 7.43 -6.08
N ILE A 47 -1.04 6.65 -5.96
CA ILE A 47 0.06 6.67 -6.93
C ILE A 47 -0.27 5.69 -8.05
N MET A 48 -0.41 6.21 -9.24
CA MET A 48 -0.71 5.42 -10.45
C MET A 48 0.59 4.91 -11.09
N PHE A 49 0.47 3.91 -11.97
CA PHE A 49 1.61 3.46 -12.77
C PHE A 49 2.18 4.62 -13.60
N GLY A 50 3.51 4.77 -13.57
CA GLY A 50 4.20 5.89 -14.22
C GLY A 50 4.38 7.13 -13.34
N GLU A 51 3.73 7.20 -12.19
CA GLU A 51 3.96 8.28 -11.22
C GLU A 51 5.11 7.95 -10.27
N MET A 52 5.78 9.01 -9.81
CA MET A 52 6.84 8.86 -8.81
C MET A 52 6.25 8.54 -7.42
N LEU A 53 6.82 7.54 -6.76
CA LEU A 53 6.51 7.27 -5.35
C LEU A 53 6.95 8.44 -4.47
N PRO A 54 6.19 8.76 -3.40
CA PRO A 54 6.58 9.81 -2.46
C PRO A 54 7.86 9.40 -1.72
N VAL A 55 8.95 10.06 -2.09
CA VAL A 55 10.32 9.73 -1.64
C VAL A 55 10.44 9.63 -0.13
N ARG A 56 9.80 10.56 0.60
CA ARG A 56 9.81 10.55 2.08
C ARG A 56 9.16 9.29 2.64
N VAL A 57 8.02 8.87 2.08
CA VAL A 57 7.27 7.70 2.56
C VAL A 57 8.04 6.42 2.25
N LEU A 58 8.59 6.31 1.04
CA LEU A 58 9.41 5.17 0.65
C LEU A 58 10.69 5.06 1.50
N ASN A 59 11.35 6.17 1.80
CA ASN A 59 12.53 6.17 2.67
C ASN A 59 12.19 5.78 4.11
N ASN A 60 11.03 6.21 4.62
CA ASN A 60 10.55 5.76 5.93
C ASN A 60 10.29 4.25 5.92
N ALA A 61 9.58 3.73 4.92
CA ALA A 61 9.34 2.29 4.78
C ALA A 61 10.67 1.51 4.74
N LYS A 62 11.64 1.95 3.95
CA LYS A 62 12.98 1.33 3.90
C LYS A 62 13.70 1.39 5.24
N ARG A 63 13.52 2.45 6.03
CA ARG A 63 14.12 2.55 7.37
C ARG A 63 13.51 1.53 8.32
N GLU A 64 12.17 1.41 8.36
CA GLU A 64 11.49 0.43 9.20
C GLU A 64 11.89 -1.01 8.81
N VAL A 65 11.95 -1.30 7.51
CA VAL A 65 12.38 -2.59 6.98
C VAL A 65 13.82 -2.96 7.41
N ARG A 66 14.72 -1.98 7.51
CA ARG A 66 16.09 -2.22 7.96
C ARG A 66 16.22 -2.50 9.46
N ASN A 67 15.21 -2.15 10.24
CA ASN A 67 15.22 -2.24 11.69
C ASN A 67 14.23 -3.27 12.25
N CYS A 68 13.54 -4.00 11.39
CA CYS A 68 12.57 -5.00 11.85
C CYS A 68 13.23 -6.37 12.09
N ASP A 69 12.72 -7.10 13.06
CA ASP A 69 13.08 -8.50 13.30
C ASP A 69 12.21 -9.46 12.51
N VAL A 70 11.01 -9.01 12.15
CA VAL A 70 10.04 -9.79 11.37
C VAL A 70 9.38 -8.89 10.35
N ILE A 71 9.24 -9.36 9.12
CA ILE A 71 8.41 -8.74 8.07
C ILE A 71 7.32 -9.70 7.65
N ILE A 72 6.10 -9.18 7.50
CA ILE A 72 4.96 -9.97 7.05
C ILE A 72 4.40 -9.34 5.77
N ALA A 73 4.41 -10.08 4.67
CA ALA A 73 3.72 -9.70 3.43
C ALA A 73 2.31 -10.30 3.43
N ILE A 74 1.32 -9.43 3.27
CA ILE A 74 -0.09 -9.81 3.37
C ILE A 74 -0.82 -9.36 2.11
N GLY A 75 -1.49 -10.30 1.41
CA GLY A 75 -2.35 -9.99 0.27
C GLY A 75 -1.63 -9.27 -0.86
N SER A 76 -0.38 -9.66 -1.15
CA SER A 76 0.46 -9.01 -2.16
C SER A 76 1.13 -10.03 -3.08
N SER A 77 1.12 -9.77 -4.39
CA SER A 77 1.91 -10.56 -5.35
C SER A 77 3.41 -10.32 -5.26
N LEU A 78 3.82 -9.22 -4.62
CA LEU A 78 5.21 -8.74 -4.52
C LEU A 78 5.88 -8.39 -5.86
N GLU A 79 5.13 -8.30 -6.95
CA GLU A 79 5.66 -8.06 -8.31
C GLU A 79 5.96 -6.58 -8.60
N VAL A 80 5.41 -5.66 -7.81
CA VAL A 80 5.52 -4.22 -8.07
C VAL A 80 6.68 -3.61 -7.29
N ALA A 81 7.79 -3.37 -8.00
CA ALA A 81 8.95 -2.68 -7.43
C ALA A 81 8.68 -1.16 -7.25
N PRO A 82 9.33 -0.50 -6.27
CA PRO A 82 10.32 -1.01 -5.33
C PRO A 82 9.71 -1.58 -4.04
N VAL A 83 8.39 -1.58 -3.90
CA VAL A 83 7.72 -2.00 -2.64
C VAL A 83 7.75 -3.50 -2.50
N GLY A 84 7.57 -4.24 -3.60
CA GLY A 84 7.68 -5.70 -3.63
C GLY A 84 9.05 -6.25 -3.21
N ASP A 85 10.10 -5.42 -3.33
CA ASP A 85 11.47 -5.80 -2.93
C ASP A 85 11.73 -5.64 -1.42
N LEU A 86 10.88 -4.92 -0.70
CA LEU A 86 11.09 -4.61 0.72
C LEU A 86 11.19 -5.86 1.62
N PRO A 87 10.37 -6.92 1.44
CA PRO A 87 10.50 -8.13 2.23
C PRO A 87 11.84 -8.84 2.02
N MET A 88 12.33 -8.87 0.79
CA MET A 88 13.63 -9.47 0.48
C MET A 88 14.79 -8.65 1.09
N LEU A 89 14.65 -7.33 1.12
CA LEU A 89 15.62 -6.47 1.81
C LEU A 89 15.64 -6.78 3.32
N ALA A 90 14.48 -6.87 4.00
CA ALA A 90 14.42 -7.24 5.41
C ALA A 90 15.07 -8.58 5.67
N LYS A 91 14.74 -9.59 4.87
CA LYS A 91 15.32 -10.93 4.99
C LYS A 91 16.82 -10.94 4.81
N SER A 92 17.35 -10.19 3.84
CA SER A 92 18.81 -10.08 3.62
C SER A 92 19.56 -9.47 4.81
N LEU A 93 18.85 -8.73 5.67
CA LEU A 93 19.36 -8.12 6.90
C LEU A 93 19.12 -8.97 8.14
N GLY A 94 18.56 -10.17 8.00
CA GLY A 94 18.38 -11.14 9.08
C GLY A 94 16.97 -11.21 9.67
N ALA A 95 16.03 -10.40 9.19
CA ALA A 95 14.63 -10.48 9.62
C ALA A 95 13.98 -11.80 9.18
N LYS A 96 13.03 -12.28 9.98
CA LYS A 96 12.15 -13.37 9.58
C LYS A 96 11.13 -12.87 8.57
N PHE A 97 10.87 -13.66 7.52
CA PHE A 97 9.94 -13.31 6.48
C PHE A 97 8.74 -14.26 6.46
N ILE A 98 7.54 -13.70 6.62
CA ILE A 98 6.28 -14.43 6.62
C ILE A 98 5.43 -13.94 5.47
N ILE A 99 4.80 -14.86 4.74
CA ILE A 99 3.82 -14.56 3.68
C ILE A 99 2.46 -15.10 4.08
N ILE A 100 1.43 -14.24 4.01
CA ILE A 100 0.01 -14.60 4.14
C ILE A 100 -0.68 -14.12 2.86
N ASN A 101 -0.94 -15.03 1.95
CA ASN A 101 -1.50 -14.70 0.64
C ASN A 101 -2.33 -15.86 0.09
N LEU A 102 -3.39 -15.59 -0.65
CA LEU A 102 -4.22 -16.63 -1.26
C LEU A 102 -3.45 -17.41 -2.34
N GLY A 103 -2.79 -16.68 -3.22
CA GLY A 103 -2.00 -17.25 -4.31
C GLY A 103 -0.52 -17.39 -3.97
N GLN A 104 0.19 -18.16 -4.78
CA GLN A 104 1.65 -18.26 -4.73
C GLN A 104 2.31 -16.96 -5.18
N THR A 105 3.48 -16.70 -4.63
CA THR A 105 4.34 -15.57 -5.04
C THR A 105 5.74 -16.09 -5.37
N TYR A 106 6.52 -15.33 -6.13
CA TYR A 106 7.92 -15.68 -6.40
C TYR A 106 8.77 -15.75 -5.12
N ALA A 107 8.32 -15.07 -4.07
CA ALA A 107 9.05 -14.96 -2.80
C ALA A 107 8.77 -16.11 -1.83
N ASP A 108 7.84 -17.02 -2.13
CA ASP A 108 7.48 -18.15 -1.26
C ASP A 108 8.70 -19.01 -0.90
N SER A 109 9.58 -19.26 -1.88
CA SER A 109 10.81 -20.04 -1.66
C SER A 109 11.83 -19.38 -0.74
N PHE A 110 11.69 -18.09 -0.49
CA PHE A 110 12.58 -17.32 0.39
C PHE A 110 11.98 -17.06 1.78
N ALA A 111 10.67 -17.24 1.94
CA ALA A 111 10.00 -16.98 3.21
C ALA A 111 10.32 -18.08 4.26
N ASP A 112 10.35 -17.66 5.54
CA ASP A 112 10.48 -18.61 6.66
C ASP A 112 9.14 -19.31 6.94
N VAL A 113 8.02 -18.62 6.67
CA VAL A 113 6.66 -19.15 6.80
C VAL A 113 5.81 -18.67 5.64
N VAL A 114 5.06 -19.59 5.01
CA VAL A 114 4.09 -19.30 3.96
C VAL A 114 2.74 -19.86 4.35
N ILE A 115 1.71 -19.02 4.32
CA ILE A 115 0.33 -19.38 4.62
C ILE A 115 -0.54 -19.00 3.42
N HIS A 116 -0.96 -20.01 2.63
CA HIS A 116 -1.89 -19.82 1.53
C HIS A 116 -3.33 -19.92 2.05
N ALA A 117 -3.83 -18.81 2.57
CA ALA A 117 -5.19 -18.70 3.10
C ALA A 117 -5.67 -17.24 3.07
N ASP A 118 -6.97 -17.06 3.29
CA ASP A 118 -7.53 -15.71 3.44
C ASP A 118 -7.01 -15.07 4.72
N VAL A 119 -6.55 -13.83 4.59
CA VAL A 119 -6.02 -13.04 5.71
C VAL A 119 -7.06 -12.83 6.81
N VAL A 120 -8.34 -12.75 6.45
CA VAL A 120 -9.47 -12.60 7.39
C VAL A 120 -9.61 -13.82 8.30
N ASP A 121 -9.24 -15.00 7.83
CA ASP A 121 -9.25 -16.24 8.61
C ASP A 121 -7.96 -16.45 9.42
N VAL A 122 -6.85 -15.90 8.95
CA VAL A 122 -5.52 -16.13 9.54
C VAL A 122 -5.20 -15.13 10.65
N LEU A 123 -5.34 -13.81 10.38
CA LEU A 123 -4.92 -12.79 11.34
C LEU A 123 -5.64 -12.85 12.69
N PRO A 124 -6.97 -13.12 12.77
CA PRO A 124 -7.63 -13.26 14.07
C PRO A 124 -7.06 -14.42 14.91
N LYS A 125 -6.68 -15.54 14.27
CA LYS A 125 -6.08 -16.69 14.97
C LYS A 125 -4.69 -16.38 15.48
N ILE A 126 -3.89 -15.65 14.67
CA ILE A 126 -2.58 -15.16 15.10
C ILE A 126 -2.75 -14.22 16.30
N ALA A 127 -3.63 -13.22 16.19
CA ALA A 127 -3.87 -12.25 17.27
C ALA A 127 -4.33 -12.94 18.57
N ALA A 128 -5.21 -13.93 18.49
CA ALA A 128 -5.68 -14.68 19.65
C ALA A 128 -4.58 -15.50 20.35
N ALA A 129 -3.51 -15.86 19.65
CA ALA A 129 -2.38 -16.57 20.24
C ALA A 129 -1.46 -15.66 21.09
N PHE A 130 -1.62 -14.33 21.01
CA PHE A 130 -0.86 -13.34 21.77
C PHE A 130 -1.71 -12.60 22.83
N ALA A 131 -3.00 -12.92 22.93
CA ALA A 131 -3.92 -12.35 23.92
C ALA A 131 -3.96 -13.23 25.17
#